data_83cc18829ea806d3cf65a4624387fe50
#
_entry.id   83cc18829ea806d3cf65a4624387fe50
#
_cell.length_a   1.000
_cell.length_b   1.000
_cell.length_c   1.000
_cell.angle_alpha   90.00
_cell.angle_beta   90.00
_cell.angle_gamma   90.00
#
_symmetry.space_group_name_H-M   'P 1'
#
loop_
_entity.id
_entity.type
_entity.pdbx_description
1 polymer ?
#
loop_
_entity_poly.entity_id
_entity_poly.type
_entity_poly.pdbx_seq_one_letter_code
_entity_poly.pdbx_strand_id
1 'polypeptide(L)'
;KNRVAIFGIIWILFLGLLVYGNQFKDPFFSTSVLLIALFNVIAVYVYFKHAVLIKKIDYSDSIIKTQQKLIRLQTSTFTIGRILWLQLPFYTTFFWSWEMIGRMDIRFYLIALPITVVFSWVAIWLFKNLVPKNIDKKVVKWMVKDSIEYKSISKAMDFLNEIETFKKTG
;
A
#
# COMPACT_ATOMS: atom_id res chain seq x y z
N LYS A 1 1.76 -6.47 -12.75
CA LYS A 1 2.18 -5.21 -12.08
C LYS A 1 1.99 -3.97 -12.97
N ASN A 2 2.22 -4.05 -14.28
CA ASN A 2 1.96 -2.91 -15.18
C ASN A 2 0.50 -2.44 -15.13
N ARG A 3 -0.48 -3.36 -15.06
CA ARG A 3 -1.90 -2.99 -14.93
C ARG A 3 -2.18 -2.18 -13.66
N VAL A 4 -1.57 -2.56 -12.53
CA VAL A 4 -1.73 -1.84 -11.25
C VAL A 4 -1.14 -0.43 -11.35
N ALA A 5 0.03 -0.28 -11.99
CA ALA A 5 0.63 1.04 -12.20
C ALA A 5 -0.25 1.93 -13.10
N ILE A 6 -0.83 1.37 -14.19
CA ILE A 6 -1.74 2.10 -15.08
C ILE A 6 -2.99 2.55 -14.32
N PHE A 7 -3.62 1.67 -13.55
CA PHE A 7 -4.76 2.04 -12.70
C PHE A 7 -4.39 3.11 -11.68
N GLY A 8 -3.20 3.01 -11.08
CA GLY A 8 -2.70 4.03 -10.16
C GLY A 8 -2.55 5.41 -10.82
N ILE A 9 -2.02 5.46 -12.05
CA ILE A 9 -1.89 6.71 -12.81
C ILE A 9 -3.27 7.30 -13.11
N ILE A 10 -4.21 6.50 -13.61
CA ILE A 10 -5.58 6.94 -13.88
C ILE A 10 -6.24 7.48 -12.60
N TRP A 11 -6.03 6.79 -11.48
CA TRP A 11 -6.54 7.22 -10.18
C TRP A 11 -5.96 8.56 -9.74
N ILE A 12 -4.64 8.76 -9.89
CA ILE A 12 -3.97 10.03 -9.55
C ILE A 12 -4.51 11.17 -10.42
N LEU A 13 -4.71 10.94 -11.73
CA LEU A 13 -5.30 11.93 -12.63
C LEU A 13 -6.72 12.28 -12.20
N PHE A 14 -7.52 11.29 -11.83
CA PHE A 14 -8.87 11.50 -11.30
C PHE A 14 -8.87 12.35 -10.02
N LEU A 15 -7.97 12.05 -9.07
CA LEU A 15 -7.80 12.85 -7.85
C LEU A 15 -7.39 14.29 -8.18
N GLY A 16 -6.50 14.48 -9.16
CA GLY A 16 -6.11 15.81 -9.64
C GLY A 16 -7.28 16.60 -10.21
N LEU A 17 -8.14 15.94 -10.98
CA LEU A 17 -9.38 16.57 -11.52
C LEU A 17 -10.33 16.96 -10.40
N LEU A 18 -10.45 16.16 -9.34
CA LEU A 18 -11.29 16.50 -8.17
C LEU A 18 -10.80 17.77 -7.47
N VAL A 19 -9.48 17.90 -7.25
CA VAL A 19 -8.91 19.11 -6.63
C VAL A 19 -9.09 20.32 -7.55
N TYR A 20 -8.86 20.15 -8.85
CA TYR A 20 -9.06 21.21 -9.83
C TYR A 20 -10.53 21.67 -9.88
N GLY A 21 -11.49 20.74 -9.89
CA GLY A 21 -12.93 21.05 -9.88
C GLY A 21 -13.37 21.75 -8.61
N ASN A 22 -12.78 21.40 -7.45
CA ASN A 22 -13.06 22.06 -6.18
C ASN A 22 -12.44 23.48 -6.08
N GLN A 23 -11.45 23.81 -6.92
CA GLN A 23 -10.75 25.11 -6.92
C GLN A 23 -10.24 25.50 -5.52
N PHE A 24 -9.87 24.52 -4.69
CA PHE A 24 -9.42 24.71 -3.29
C PHE A 24 -10.44 25.44 -2.38
N LYS A 25 -11.71 25.44 -2.76
CA LYS A 25 -12.77 26.06 -1.93
C LYS A 25 -12.88 25.42 -0.56
N ASP A 26 -12.70 24.10 -0.51
CA ASP A 26 -12.73 23.30 0.69
C ASP A 26 -11.31 22.86 1.05
N PRO A 27 -10.66 23.48 2.06
CA PRO A 27 -9.27 23.16 2.39
C PRO A 27 -9.09 21.74 2.95
N PHE A 28 -10.05 21.22 3.72
CA PHE A 28 -10.00 19.85 4.23
C PHE A 28 -10.09 18.83 3.11
N PHE A 29 -11.04 19.02 2.18
CA PHE A 29 -11.17 18.19 1.00
C PHE A 29 -9.90 18.23 0.16
N SER A 30 -9.46 19.41 -0.25
CA SER A 30 -8.30 19.58 -1.12
C SER A 30 -7.03 19.00 -0.51
N THR A 31 -6.77 19.27 0.78
CA THR A 31 -5.60 18.74 1.49
C THR A 31 -5.65 17.22 1.59
N SER A 32 -6.82 16.65 1.92
CA SER A 32 -7.00 15.20 2.02
C SER A 32 -6.75 14.51 0.68
N VAL A 33 -7.33 15.04 -0.41
CA VAL A 33 -7.15 14.50 -1.76
C VAL A 33 -5.68 14.59 -2.20
N LEU A 34 -5.01 15.71 -1.94
CA LEU A 34 -3.59 15.87 -2.28
C LEU A 34 -2.70 14.89 -1.51
N LEU A 35 -2.96 14.68 -0.21
CA LEU A 35 -2.21 13.69 0.57
C LEU A 35 -2.44 12.27 0.07
N ILE A 36 -3.68 11.91 -0.26
CA ILE A 36 -3.98 10.60 -0.88
C ILE A 36 -3.26 10.47 -2.23
N ALA A 37 -3.29 11.51 -3.06
CA ALA A 37 -2.58 11.51 -4.33
C ALA A 37 -1.07 11.31 -4.14
N LEU A 38 -0.47 11.96 -3.14
CA LEU A 38 0.95 11.80 -2.80
C LEU A 38 1.30 10.35 -2.45
N PHE A 39 0.50 9.69 -1.57
CA PHE A 39 0.69 8.27 -1.26
C PHE A 39 0.57 7.38 -2.49
N ASN A 40 -0.36 7.68 -3.38
CA ASN A 40 -0.54 6.91 -4.61
C ASN A 40 0.61 7.13 -5.61
N VAL A 41 1.18 8.34 -5.72
CA VAL A 41 2.39 8.60 -6.51
C VAL A 41 3.56 7.75 -6.02
N ILE A 42 3.77 7.70 -4.70
CA ILE A 42 4.81 6.85 -4.10
C ILE A 42 4.57 5.38 -4.46
N ALA A 43 3.31 4.91 -4.37
CA ALA A 43 2.96 3.55 -4.72
C ALA A 43 3.25 3.23 -6.20
N VAL A 44 2.79 4.08 -7.12
CA VAL A 44 3.03 3.89 -8.56
C VAL A 44 4.52 3.84 -8.88
N TYR A 45 5.33 4.70 -8.28
CA TYR A 45 6.77 4.70 -8.42
C TYR A 45 7.40 3.37 -7.96
N VAL A 46 6.99 2.86 -6.79
CA VAL A 46 7.47 1.58 -6.27
C VAL A 46 7.02 0.41 -7.16
N TYR A 47 5.77 0.40 -7.61
CA TYR A 47 5.27 -0.63 -8.53
C TYR A 47 6.01 -0.62 -9.87
N PHE A 48 6.39 0.54 -10.37
CA PHE A 48 7.24 0.64 -11.55
C PHE A 48 8.62 0.02 -11.32
N LYS A 49 9.26 0.33 -10.18
CA LYS A 49 10.52 -0.33 -9.77
C LYS A 49 10.38 -1.85 -9.67
N HIS A 50 9.27 -2.34 -9.12
CA HIS A 50 9.00 -3.79 -9.07
C HIS A 50 8.90 -4.40 -10.47
N ALA A 51 8.22 -3.73 -11.42
CA ALA A 51 8.11 -4.21 -12.78
C ALA A 51 9.48 -4.31 -13.47
N VAL A 52 10.36 -3.32 -13.26
CA VAL A 52 11.74 -3.35 -13.76
C VAL A 52 12.55 -4.46 -13.09
N LEU A 53 12.43 -4.63 -11.77
CA LEU A 53 13.15 -5.68 -11.04
C LEU A 53 12.77 -7.07 -11.53
N ILE A 54 11.47 -7.31 -11.77
CA ILE A 54 10.97 -8.60 -12.29
C ILE A 54 11.55 -8.87 -13.69
N LYS A 55 11.60 -7.86 -14.57
CA LYS A 55 12.18 -8.02 -15.91
C LYS A 55 13.69 -8.32 -15.88
N LYS A 56 14.38 -7.95 -14.80
CA LYS A 56 15.82 -8.22 -14.61
C LYS A 56 16.10 -9.56 -13.93
N ILE A 57 15.08 -10.37 -13.66
CA ILE A 57 15.28 -11.75 -13.20
C ILE A 57 15.67 -12.57 -14.43
N ASP A 58 16.93 -12.97 -14.51
CA ASP A 58 17.45 -13.84 -15.55
C ASP A 58 17.45 -15.29 -15.05
N TYR A 59 17.01 -16.21 -15.87
CA TYR A 59 17.04 -17.65 -15.56
C TYR A 59 18.47 -18.22 -15.54
N SER A 60 19.44 -17.51 -16.11
CA SER A 60 20.86 -17.83 -16.02
C SER A 60 21.53 -17.39 -14.71
N ASP A 61 20.85 -16.55 -13.91
CA ASP A 61 21.35 -16.12 -12.61
C ASP A 61 21.48 -17.30 -11.64
N SER A 62 22.45 -17.22 -10.73
CA SER A 62 22.55 -18.20 -9.64
C SER A 62 21.27 -18.17 -8.78
N ILE A 63 20.88 -19.33 -8.25
CA ILE A 63 19.69 -19.48 -7.38
C ILE A 63 19.71 -18.46 -6.25
N ILE A 64 20.88 -18.25 -5.63
CA ILE A 64 21.04 -17.29 -4.53
C ILE A 64 20.72 -15.86 -4.95
N LYS A 65 21.17 -15.42 -6.13
CA LYS A 65 20.85 -14.08 -6.66
C LYS A 65 19.36 -13.92 -6.93
N THR A 66 18.73 -14.94 -7.46
CA THR A 66 17.27 -14.92 -7.74
C THR A 66 16.46 -14.88 -6.44
N GLN A 67 16.84 -15.67 -5.42
CA GLN A 67 16.23 -15.61 -4.09
C GLN A 67 16.36 -14.22 -3.46
N GLN A 68 17.54 -13.59 -3.53
CA GLN A 68 17.74 -12.24 -3.02
C GLN A 68 16.84 -11.20 -3.73
N LYS A 69 16.67 -11.31 -5.05
CA LYS A 69 15.76 -10.43 -5.81
C LYS A 69 14.30 -10.63 -5.37
N LEU A 70 13.87 -11.87 -5.13
CA LEU A 70 12.51 -12.18 -4.66
C LEU A 70 12.27 -11.68 -3.22
N ILE A 71 13.21 -11.86 -2.32
CA ILE A 71 13.15 -11.35 -0.94
C ILE A 71 13.03 -9.82 -0.95
N ARG A 72 13.83 -9.14 -1.78
CA ARG A 72 13.76 -7.69 -1.94
C ARG A 72 12.39 -7.25 -2.46
N LEU A 73 11.83 -7.97 -3.43
CA LEU A 73 10.50 -7.70 -3.97
C LEU A 73 9.42 -7.87 -2.91
N GLN A 74 9.48 -8.95 -2.13
CA GLN A 74 8.56 -9.22 -1.03
C GLN A 74 8.61 -8.12 0.04
N THR A 75 9.81 -7.79 0.53
CA THR A 75 10.00 -6.75 1.55
C THR A 75 9.48 -5.39 1.06
N SER A 76 9.75 -5.04 -0.20
CA SER A 76 9.26 -3.81 -0.79
C SER A 76 7.74 -3.79 -0.94
N THR A 77 7.10 -4.93 -1.26
CA THR A 77 5.64 -5.05 -1.31
C THR A 77 5.00 -4.81 0.06
N PHE A 78 5.59 -5.34 1.13
CA PHE A 78 5.14 -5.05 2.50
C PHE A 78 5.32 -3.57 2.86
N THR A 79 6.46 -2.98 2.48
CA THR A 79 6.77 -1.59 2.77
C THR A 79 5.76 -0.65 2.10
N ILE A 80 5.45 -0.85 0.83
CA ILE A 80 4.47 0.00 0.16
C ILE A 80 3.05 -0.25 0.68
N GLY A 81 2.70 -1.50 0.97
CA GLY A 81 1.42 -1.86 1.55
C GLY A 81 1.15 -1.08 2.85
N ARG A 82 2.10 -1.11 3.81
CA ARG A 82 1.94 -0.38 5.07
C ARG A 82 1.90 1.14 4.90
N ILE A 83 2.63 1.69 3.92
CA ILE A 83 2.59 3.13 3.62
C ILE A 83 1.21 3.52 3.07
N LEU A 84 0.63 2.71 2.18
CA LEU A 84 -0.71 2.96 1.64
C LEU A 84 -1.80 2.94 2.71
N TRP A 85 -1.64 2.17 3.79
CA TRP A 85 -2.60 2.19 4.89
C TRP A 85 -2.62 3.51 5.66
N LEU A 86 -1.54 4.30 5.62
CA LEU A 86 -1.50 5.62 6.26
C LEU A 86 -2.44 6.65 5.61
N GLN A 87 -2.95 6.38 4.43
CA GLN A 87 -3.93 7.25 3.78
C GLN A 87 -5.35 7.12 4.35
N LEU A 88 -5.65 6.07 5.17
CA LEU A 88 -6.99 5.83 5.72
C LEU A 88 -7.64 7.05 6.42
N PRO A 89 -6.95 7.78 7.31
CA PRO A 89 -7.54 8.95 7.95
C PRO A 89 -8.01 10.02 6.96
N PHE A 90 -7.29 10.18 5.86
CA PHE A 90 -7.59 11.22 4.87
C PHE A 90 -8.89 10.96 4.10
N TYR A 91 -9.34 9.71 4.02
CA TYR A 91 -10.67 9.39 3.47
C TYR A 91 -11.81 9.82 4.39
N THR A 92 -11.57 10.01 5.68
CA THR A 92 -12.57 10.47 6.65
C THR A 92 -12.58 11.99 6.80
N THR A 93 -11.44 12.63 6.55
CA THR A 93 -11.31 14.09 6.65
C THR A 93 -11.82 14.86 5.43
N PHE A 94 -12.17 14.16 4.34
CA PHE A 94 -12.80 14.77 3.16
C PHE A 94 -14.04 15.62 3.46
N PHE A 95 -14.83 15.15 4.41
CA PHE A 95 -16.13 15.70 4.73
C PHE A 95 -16.08 16.75 5.84
N TRP A 96 -14.88 17.07 6.34
CA TRP A 96 -14.72 18.07 7.36
C TRP A 96 -14.88 19.46 6.78
N SER A 97 -15.49 20.38 7.54
CA SER A 97 -15.57 21.79 7.20
C SER A 97 -15.38 22.66 8.44
N TRP A 98 -14.92 23.89 8.23
CA TRP A 98 -14.77 24.85 9.33
C TRP A 98 -16.11 25.16 10.00
N GLU A 99 -17.21 25.10 9.23
CA GLU A 99 -18.55 25.29 9.80
C GLU A 99 -18.94 24.20 10.79
N MET A 100 -18.65 22.93 10.45
CA MET A 100 -18.93 21.80 11.36
C MET A 100 -18.14 21.90 12.65
N ILE A 101 -16.89 22.34 12.56
CA ILE A 101 -16.01 22.51 13.73
C ILE A 101 -16.46 23.71 14.56
N GLY A 102 -16.72 24.87 13.90
CA GLY A 102 -17.03 26.14 14.58
C GLY A 102 -18.42 26.19 15.19
N ARG A 103 -19.41 25.51 14.60
CA ARG A 103 -20.79 25.42 15.12
C ARG A 103 -20.94 24.39 16.25
N MET A 104 -19.87 23.70 16.65
CA MET A 104 -19.93 22.58 17.61
C MET A 104 -20.99 21.55 17.22
N ASP A 105 -21.07 21.21 15.91
CA ASP A 105 -22.03 20.21 15.43
C ASP A 105 -21.81 18.88 16.17
N ILE A 106 -22.81 18.45 16.92
CA ILE A 106 -22.76 17.24 17.73
C ILE A 106 -22.45 16.00 16.86
N ARG A 107 -22.89 16.00 15.61
CA ARG A 107 -22.62 14.92 14.65
C ARG A 107 -21.14 14.83 14.30
N PHE A 108 -20.46 15.98 14.18
CA PHE A 108 -19.03 16.03 13.96
C PHE A 108 -18.27 15.38 15.11
N TYR A 109 -18.57 15.79 16.35
CA TYR A 109 -17.85 15.31 17.53
C TYR A 109 -18.19 13.86 17.90
N LEU A 110 -19.44 13.41 17.70
CA LEU A 110 -19.87 12.05 18.05
C LEU A 110 -19.63 11.02 16.94
N ILE A 111 -19.55 11.44 15.69
CA ILE A 111 -19.44 10.50 14.56
C ILE A 111 -18.14 10.71 13.78
N ALA A 112 -17.95 11.90 13.17
CA ALA A 112 -16.84 12.11 12.23
C ALA A 112 -15.46 12.02 12.93
N LEU A 113 -15.32 12.67 14.09
CA LEU A 113 -14.07 12.69 14.84
C LEU A 113 -13.72 11.30 15.41
N PRO A 114 -14.60 10.56 16.09
CA PRO A 114 -14.30 9.20 16.55
C PRO A 114 -13.95 8.24 15.41
N ILE A 115 -14.66 8.30 14.27
CA ILE A 115 -14.34 7.51 13.09
C ILE A 115 -12.91 7.82 12.63
N THR A 116 -12.55 9.07 12.50
CA THR A 116 -11.20 9.48 12.08
C THR A 116 -10.13 9.02 13.07
N VAL A 117 -10.40 9.08 14.37
CA VAL A 117 -9.49 8.57 15.41
C VAL A 117 -9.29 7.06 15.27
N VAL A 118 -10.39 6.29 15.08
CA VAL A 118 -10.32 4.84 14.89
C VAL A 118 -9.53 4.49 13.61
N PHE A 119 -9.80 5.16 12.49
CA PHE A 119 -9.08 4.94 11.24
C PHE A 119 -7.60 5.32 11.36
N SER A 120 -7.27 6.38 12.09
CA SER A 120 -5.88 6.77 12.37
C SER A 120 -5.18 5.72 13.22
N TRP A 121 -5.85 5.21 14.27
CA TRP A 121 -5.31 4.14 15.09
C TRP A 121 -5.06 2.86 14.30
N VAL A 122 -6.03 2.45 13.47
CA VAL A 122 -5.89 1.29 12.58
C VAL A 122 -4.74 1.48 11.59
N ALA A 123 -4.62 2.67 10.98
CA ALA A 123 -3.55 3.00 10.05
C ALA A 123 -2.16 2.86 10.70
N ILE A 124 -1.98 3.44 11.90
CA ILE A 124 -0.74 3.37 12.66
C ILE A 124 -0.45 1.92 13.09
N TRP A 125 -1.47 1.20 13.55
CA TRP A 125 -1.33 -0.19 13.94
C TRP A 125 -0.88 -1.06 12.75
N LEU A 126 -1.51 -0.90 11.58
CA LEU A 126 -1.13 -1.60 10.35
C LEU A 126 0.29 -1.22 9.91
N PHE A 127 0.62 0.07 9.94
CA PHE A 127 1.96 0.54 9.60
C PHE A 127 3.05 -0.13 10.45
N LYS A 128 2.80 -0.33 11.75
CA LYS A 128 3.73 -0.99 12.67
C LYS A 128 3.76 -2.50 12.52
N ASN A 129 2.61 -3.14 12.22
CA ASN A 129 2.50 -4.59 12.23
C ASN A 129 2.61 -5.26 10.86
N LEU A 130 2.32 -4.55 9.76
CA LEU A 130 2.41 -5.10 8.40
C LEU A 130 3.88 -5.14 7.93
N VAL A 131 4.64 -6.03 8.54
CA VAL A 131 6.05 -6.27 8.23
C VAL A 131 6.29 -7.77 8.01
N PRO A 132 7.28 -8.19 7.18
CA PRO A 132 7.55 -9.60 6.92
C PRO A 132 7.73 -10.44 8.18
N LYS A 133 8.35 -9.87 9.22
CA LYS A 133 8.56 -10.52 10.52
C LYS A 133 7.25 -10.96 11.22
N ASN A 134 6.15 -10.28 10.93
CA ASN A 134 4.85 -10.52 11.57
C ASN A 134 3.91 -11.37 10.71
N ILE A 135 4.40 -12.01 9.66
CA ILE A 135 3.57 -12.74 8.68
C ILE A 135 2.77 -13.88 9.32
N ASP A 136 3.27 -14.46 10.39
CA ASP A 136 2.60 -15.54 11.12
C ASP A 136 1.49 -15.06 12.04
N LYS A 137 1.40 -13.76 12.32
CA LYS A 137 0.28 -13.20 13.07
C LYS A 137 -1.02 -13.36 12.30
N LYS A 138 -2.07 -13.89 12.92
CA LYS A 138 -3.37 -14.21 12.32
C LYS A 138 -3.89 -13.10 11.39
N VAL A 139 -3.88 -11.85 11.86
CA VAL A 139 -4.42 -10.70 11.12
C VAL A 139 -3.55 -10.38 9.90
N VAL A 140 -2.22 -10.34 10.06
CA VAL A 140 -1.28 -10.07 8.96
C VAL A 140 -1.36 -11.18 7.93
N LYS A 141 -1.38 -12.43 8.37
CA LYS A 141 -1.53 -13.62 7.51
C LYS A 141 -2.82 -13.56 6.70
N TRP A 142 -3.95 -13.21 7.34
CA TRP A 142 -5.24 -13.06 6.66
C TRP A 142 -5.21 -11.96 5.60
N MET A 143 -4.64 -10.78 5.91
CA MET A 143 -4.57 -9.66 4.98
C MET A 143 -3.65 -9.91 3.79
N VAL A 144 -2.57 -10.65 3.98
CA VAL A 144 -1.51 -10.82 2.99
C VAL A 144 -1.67 -12.13 2.20
N LYS A 145 -2.18 -13.19 2.83
CA LYS A 145 -2.29 -14.54 2.24
C LYS A 145 -3.07 -14.55 0.92
N ASP A 146 -4.10 -13.71 0.82
CA ASP A 146 -4.96 -13.63 -0.36
C ASP A 146 -4.49 -12.60 -1.41
N SER A 147 -3.44 -11.83 -1.11
CA SER A 147 -2.86 -10.95 -2.11
C SER A 147 -2.18 -11.78 -3.21
N ILE A 148 -2.54 -11.50 -4.47
CA ILE A 148 -1.98 -12.17 -5.65
C ILE A 148 -0.46 -12.04 -5.69
N GLU A 149 0.06 -10.91 -5.21
CA GLU A 149 1.49 -10.61 -5.19
C GLU A 149 2.24 -11.52 -4.23
N TYR A 150 1.72 -11.70 -3.02
CA TYR A 150 2.33 -12.57 -2.01
C TYR A 150 2.34 -14.04 -2.46
N LYS A 151 1.19 -14.53 -2.96
CA LYS A 151 1.06 -15.90 -3.47
C LYS A 151 2.07 -16.18 -4.60
N SER A 152 2.27 -15.22 -5.50
CA SER A 152 3.18 -15.40 -6.64
C SER A 152 4.64 -15.43 -6.19
N ILE A 153 5.04 -14.56 -5.24
CA ILE A 153 6.41 -14.53 -4.72
C ILE A 153 6.70 -15.76 -3.87
N SER A 154 5.75 -16.16 -3.00
CA SER A 154 5.89 -17.37 -2.17
C SER A 154 6.11 -18.61 -3.03
N LYS A 155 5.26 -18.85 -4.03
CA LYS A 155 5.42 -19.98 -4.96
C LYS A 155 6.78 -20.00 -5.67
N ALA A 156 7.26 -18.81 -6.09
CA ALA A 156 8.58 -18.73 -6.74
C ALA A 156 9.72 -19.07 -5.76
N MET A 157 9.60 -18.66 -4.49
CA MET A 157 10.58 -19.00 -3.46
C MET A 157 10.56 -20.50 -3.12
N ASP A 158 9.37 -21.10 -2.99
CA ASP A 158 9.21 -22.53 -2.71
C ASP A 158 9.86 -23.36 -3.82
N PHE A 159 9.58 -23.02 -5.10
CA PHE A 159 10.18 -23.66 -6.24
C PHE A 159 11.73 -23.58 -6.26
N LEU A 160 12.28 -22.41 -5.92
CA LEU A 160 13.75 -22.26 -5.84
C LEU A 160 14.37 -23.09 -4.70
N ASN A 161 13.68 -23.19 -3.57
CA ASN A 161 14.12 -24.03 -2.45
C ASN A 161 14.11 -25.52 -2.84
N GLU A 162 13.10 -25.97 -3.57
CA GLU A 162 13.07 -27.34 -4.11
C GLU A 162 14.28 -27.61 -5.03
N ILE A 163 14.58 -26.71 -5.99
CA ILE A 163 15.76 -26.85 -6.86
C ILE A 163 17.05 -26.89 -6.06
N GLU A 164 17.19 -26.06 -5.03
CA GLU A 164 18.39 -26.05 -4.20
C GLU A 164 18.54 -27.37 -3.44
N THR A 165 17.45 -27.94 -2.94
CA THR A 165 17.44 -29.24 -2.27
C THR A 165 17.85 -30.35 -3.21
N PHE A 166 17.31 -30.41 -4.43
CA PHE A 166 17.72 -31.39 -5.44
C PHE A 166 19.20 -31.31 -5.80
N LYS A 167 19.79 -30.10 -5.87
CA LYS A 167 21.22 -29.92 -6.15
C LYS A 167 22.14 -30.36 -5.02
N LYS A 168 21.63 -30.44 -3.78
CA LYS A 168 22.42 -30.90 -2.60
C LYS A 168 22.33 -32.41 -2.39
N THR A 169 21.30 -33.06 -2.94
CA THR A 169 21.03 -34.50 -2.76
C THR A 169 21.45 -35.35 -3.95
N GLY A 170 21.75 -34.79 -5.08
CA GLY A 170 22.32 -35.43 -6.26
C GLY A 170 23.77 -35.05 -6.49
#